data_68e1f2d3442937f11c12b07dfd87466f
#
_entry.id   68e1f2d3442937f11c12b07dfd87466f
#
_cell.length_a   1.000
_cell.length_b   1.000
_cell.length_c   1.000
_cell.angle_alpha   90.00
_cell.angle_beta   90.00
_cell.angle_gamma   90.00
#
_symmetry.space_group_name_H-M   'P 1'
#
loop_
_entity.id
_entity.type
_entity.pdbx_description
1 polymer ?
#
loop_
_entity_poly.entity_id
_entity_poly.type
_entity_poly.pdbx_seq_one_letter_code
_entity_poly.pdbx_strand_id
1 'polypeptide(L)'
;MIGLGIAAFLLMLLGDINDAVFDRAVLRLCFPAGLVLLAIATGAGIRLGNADMAWCVAALAFLALLLYALFGSFPVKDAYASQETGRQVYDGGFYAACRHPGVLFFAGLYISLHFAVELPITDAAVYTGLDLALAFAEDVWIFPKTIGGYDEYKKRVPFIIPGLDSLKKIFKR
;
A
#
# COMPACT_ATOMS: atom_id res chain seq x y z
N MET A 1 -10.27 -17.00 6.66
CA MET A 1 -10.50 -15.85 5.72
C MET A 1 -9.40 -15.67 4.67
N ILE A 2 -8.31 -16.46 4.73
CA ILE A 2 -7.15 -16.38 3.82
C ILE A 2 -7.55 -16.38 2.34
N GLY A 3 -8.48 -17.25 1.91
CA GLY A 3 -8.89 -17.31 0.50
C GLY A 3 -9.50 -16.02 -0.05
N LEU A 4 -10.28 -15.30 0.76
CA LEU A 4 -10.82 -13.99 0.37
C LEU A 4 -9.72 -12.93 0.28
N GLY A 5 -8.74 -12.96 1.20
CA GLY A 5 -7.59 -12.06 1.12
C GLY A 5 -6.74 -12.34 -0.11
N ILE A 6 -6.46 -13.59 -0.46
CA ILE A 6 -5.75 -13.94 -1.69
C ILE A 6 -6.52 -13.42 -2.91
N ALA A 7 -7.84 -13.62 -2.98
CA ALA A 7 -8.67 -13.10 -4.06
C ALA A 7 -8.62 -11.56 -4.13
N ALA A 8 -8.58 -10.87 -2.99
CA ALA A 8 -8.44 -9.41 -2.91
C ALA A 8 -7.13 -8.94 -3.56
N PHE A 9 -6.00 -9.55 -3.20
CA PHE A 9 -4.70 -9.19 -3.79
C PHE A 9 -4.59 -9.54 -5.27
N LEU A 10 -5.21 -10.64 -5.72
CA LEU A 10 -5.28 -10.97 -7.15
C LEU A 10 -6.10 -9.94 -7.93
N LEU A 11 -7.19 -9.42 -7.35
CA LEU A 11 -7.94 -8.33 -7.96
C LEU A 11 -7.13 -7.03 -8.03
N MET A 12 -6.40 -6.67 -6.96
CA MET A 12 -5.52 -5.50 -6.97
C MET A 12 -4.44 -5.63 -8.04
N LEU A 13 -3.75 -6.77 -8.09
CA LEU A 13 -2.75 -7.05 -9.11
C LEU A 13 -3.33 -6.98 -10.53
N LEU A 14 -4.55 -7.49 -10.74
CA LEU A 14 -5.22 -7.38 -12.05
C LEU A 14 -5.50 -5.93 -12.43
N GLY A 15 -5.88 -5.08 -11.47
CA GLY A 15 -6.04 -3.65 -11.67
C GLY A 15 -4.73 -2.98 -12.12
N ASP A 16 -3.63 -3.28 -11.45
CA ASP A 16 -2.31 -2.74 -11.77
C ASP A 16 -1.79 -3.23 -13.14
N ILE A 17 -2.00 -4.51 -13.45
CA ILE A 17 -1.69 -5.07 -14.77
C ILE A 17 -2.52 -4.36 -15.85
N ASN A 18 -3.78 -4.07 -15.56
CA ASN A 18 -4.62 -3.33 -16.49
C ASN A 18 -4.04 -1.94 -16.81
N ASP A 19 -3.58 -1.22 -15.80
CA ASP A 19 -2.97 0.11 -15.98
C ASP A 19 -1.67 0.04 -16.81
N ALA A 20 -0.92 -1.07 -16.71
CA ALA A 20 0.35 -1.26 -17.40
C ALA A 20 0.24 -1.83 -18.82
N VAL A 21 -0.87 -2.54 -19.14
CA VAL A 21 -0.95 -3.38 -20.36
C VAL A 21 -2.24 -3.17 -21.15
N PHE A 22 -3.40 -3.20 -20.49
CA PHE A 22 -4.69 -3.32 -21.20
C PHE A 22 -5.44 -1.99 -21.32
N ASP A 23 -5.32 -1.11 -20.33
CA ASP A 23 -6.00 0.19 -20.23
C ASP A 23 -7.53 0.13 -20.44
N ARG A 24 -8.16 -0.93 -19.90
CA ARG A 24 -9.62 -1.14 -20.01
C ARG A 24 -10.36 -0.51 -18.85
N ALA A 25 -11.35 0.34 -19.12
CA ALA A 25 -12.12 1.06 -18.09
C ALA A 25 -12.77 0.14 -17.03
N VAL A 26 -13.31 -1.02 -17.44
CA VAL A 26 -13.95 -1.98 -16.53
C VAL A 26 -12.93 -2.57 -15.54
N LEU A 27 -11.71 -2.87 -15.99
CA LEU A 27 -10.68 -3.48 -15.15
C LEU A 27 -10.05 -2.49 -14.16
N ARG A 28 -10.20 -1.18 -14.36
CA ARG A 28 -9.79 -0.15 -13.38
C ARG A 28 -10.54 -0.29 -12.04
N LEU A 29 -11.70 -0.92 -12.04
CA LEU A 29 -12.47 -1.19 -10.81
C LEU A 29 -11.90 -2.38 -10.01
N CYS A 30 -11.01 -3.19 -10.58
CA CYS A 30 -10.46 -4.36 -9.90
C CYS A 30 -9.64 -3.97 -8.67
N PHE A 31 -8.81 -2.92 -8.75
CA PHE A 31 -8.01 -2.47 -7.61
C PHE A 31 -8.88 -2.01 -6.43
N PRO A 32 -9.81 -1.05 -6.57
CA PRO A 32 -10.68 -0.66 -5.46
C PRO A 32 -11.60 -1.80 -4.99
N ALA A 33 -12.06 -2.69 -5.87
CA ALA A 33 -12.81 -3.87 -5.47
C ALA A 33 -11.97 -4.82 -4.61
N GLY A 34 -10.68 -4.99 -4.93
CA GLY A 34 -9.73 -5.73 -4.12
C GLY A 34 -9.56 -5.13 -2.73
N LEU A 35 -9.43 -3.81 -2.62
CA LEU A 35 -9.35 -3.12 -1.31
C LEU A 35 -10.60 -3.36 -0.45
N VAL A 36 -11.79 -3.25 -1.04
CA VAL A 36 -13.06 -3.53 -0.34
C VAL A 36 -13.12 -4.99 0.10
N LEU A 37 -12.75 -5.92 -0.76
CA LEU A 37 -12.74 -7.34 -0.44
C LEU A 37 -11.75 -7.66 0.68
N LEU A 38 -10.56 -7.02 0.69
CA LEU A 38 -9.58 -7.16 1.76
C LEU A 38 -10.12 -6.62 3.09
N ALA A 39 -10.81 -5.48 3.08
CA ALA A 39 -11.44 -4.93 4.27
C ALA A 39 -12.51 -5.88 4.82
N ILE A 40 -13.34 -6.49 3.96
CA ILE A 40 -14.33 -7.50 4.34
C ILE A 40 -13.63 -8.75 4.91
N ALA A 41 -12.59 -9.26 4.25
CA ALA A 41 -11.84 -10.44 4.71
C ALA A 41 -11.20 -10.18 6.09
N THR A 42 -10.65 -8.99 6.31
CA THR A 42 -10.06 -8.56 7.59
C THR A 42 -11.14 -8.48 8.67
N GLY A 43 -12.24 -7.76 8.39
CA GLY A 43 -13.36 -7.63 9.33
C GLY A 43 -13.96 -8.97 9.74
N ALA A 44 -14.11 -9.90 8.80
CA ALA A 44 -14.58 -11.24 9.08
C ALA A 44 -13.58 -12.12 9.86
N GLY A 45 -12.29 -11.76 9.87
CA GLY A 45 -11.24 -12.43 10.65
C GLY A 45 -11.13 -11.93 12.09
N ILE A 46 -11.66 -10.75 12.40
CA ILE A 46 -11.62 -10.12 13.73
C ILE A 46 -12.43 -10.94 14.74
N ARG A 47 -11.88 -11.14 15.93
CA ARG A 47 -12.53 -11.75 17.07
C ARG A 47 -12.56 -10.75 18.22
N LEU A 48 -13.76 -10.33 18.59
CA LEU A 48 -13.97 -9.38 19.70
C LEU A 48 -13.98 -10.14 21.04
N GLY A 49 -12.85 -10.72 21.43
CA GLY A 49 -12.68 -11.33 22.75
C GLY A 49 -12.25 -10.30 23.77
N ASN A 50 -10.96 -10.21 24.04
CA ASN A 50 -10.36 -9.21 24.93
C ASN A 50 -9.63 -8.16 24.12
N ALA A 51 -10.30 -7.06 23.79
CA ALA A 51 -9.68 -5.97 23.04
C ALA A 51 -8.63 -5.25 23.90
N ASP A 52 -7.39 -5.21 23.42
CA ASP A 52 -6.33 -4.40 24.04
C ASP A 52 -6.35 -2.98 23.47
N MET A 53 -6.68 -2.02 24.33
CA MET A 53 -6.85 -0.61 23.94
C MET A 53 -5.56 0.00 23.39
N ALA A 54 -4.38 -0.36 23.91
CA ALA A 54 -3.12 0.18 23.42
C ALA A 54 -2.85 -0.25 21.97
N TRP A 55 -3.10 -1.52 21.66
CA TRP A 55 -2.99 -2.04 20.31
C TRP A 55 -4.09 -1.54 19.37
N CYS A 56 -5.29 -1.24 19.87
CA CYS A 56 -6.33 -0.58 19.09
C CYS A 56 -5.88 0.82 18.65
N VAL A 57 -5.27 1.60 19.55
CA VAL A 57 -4.70 2.92 19.20
C VAL A 57 -3.57 2.78 18.17
N ALA A 58 -2.69 1.79 18.34
CA ALA A 58 -1.64 1.53 17.37
C ALA A 58 -2.19 1.15 15.99
N ALA A 59 -3.22 0.29 15.94
CA ALA A 59 -3.89 -0.08 14.69
C ALA A 59 -4.50 1.14 13.98
N LEU A 60 -5.18 2.01 14.72
CA LEU A 60 -5.73 3.26 14.17
C LEU A 60 -4.64 4.20 13.66
N ALA A 61 -3.51 4.32 14.37
CA ALA A 61 -2.38 5.12 13.94
C ALA A 61 -1.76 4.58 12.63
N PHE A 62 -1.52 3.27 12.54
CA PHE A 62 -1.00 2.66 11.30
C PHE A 62 -2.00 2.75 10.15
N LEU A 63 -3.30 2.60 10.42
CA LEU A 63 -4.33 2.81 9.40
C LEU A 63 -4.31 4.26 8.88
N ALA A 64 -4.22 5.24 9.76
CA ALA A 64 -4.13 6.65 9.36
C ALA A 64 -2.86 6.92 8.52
N LEU A 65 -1.70 6.37 8.91
CA LEU A 65 -0.46 6.47 8.15
C LEU A 65 -0.56 5.79 6.78
N LEU A 66 -1.20 4.62 6.72
CA LEU A 66 -1.44 3.90 5.47
C LEU A 66 -2.34 4.72 4.53
N LEU A 67 -3.46 5.22 5.03
CA LEU A 67 -4.36 6.06 4.23
C LEU A 67 -3.69 7.36 3.78
N TYR A 68 -2.88 7.98 4.66
CA TYR A 68 -2.08 9.14 4.27
C TYR A 68 -1.07 8.81 3.19
N ALA A 69 -0.36 7.69 3.28
CA ALA A 69 0.58 7.27 2.24
C ALA A 69 -0.14 7.02 0.90
N LEU A 70 -1.28 6.32 0.91
CA LEU A 70 -2.00 5.97 -0.32
C LEU A 70 -2.74 7.15 -0.96
N PHE A 71 -3.29 8.06 -0.17
CA PHE A 71 -4.21 9.09 -0.68
C PHE A 71 -3.81 10.53 -0.32
N GLY A 72 -3.11 10.74 0.79
CA GLY A 72 -2.78 12.07 1.30
C GLY A 72 -1.45 12.63 0.78
N SER A 73 -0.52 11.74 0.37
CA SER A 73 0.80 12.17 -0.11
C SER A 73 0.78 12.68 -1.55
N PHE A 74 -0.22 12.28 -2.34
CA PHE A 74 -0.36 12.79 -3.70
C PHE A 74 -1.03 14.15 -3.70
N PRO A 75 -0.41 15.19 -4.27
CA PRO A 75 -1.09 16.45 -4.51
C PRO A 75 -2.29 16.17 -5.42
N VAL A 76 -3.51 16.38 -4.92
CA VAL A 76 -4.76 16.13 -5.66
C VAL A 76 -4.76 16.84 -7.02
N LYS A 77 -4.04 17.98 -7.11
CA LYS A 77 -3.87 18.74 -8.36
C LYS A 77 -3.11 17.97 -9.44
N ASP A 78 -2.10 17.17 -9.06
CA ASP A 78 -1.27 16.43 -10.02
C ASP A 78 -1.93 15.10 -10.44
N ALA A 79 -2.78 14.53 -9.60
CA ALA A 79 -3.59 13.36 -9.94
C ALA A 79 -4.66 13.67 -11.01
N TYR A 80 -5.16 14.91 -11.07
CA TYR A 80 -6.17 15.35 -12.05
C TYR A 80 -5.58 16.12 -13.25
N ALA A 81 -4.38 16.71 -13.12
CA ALA A 81 -3.76 17.51 -14.18
C ALA A 81 -3.07 16.69 -15.28
N SER A 82 -2.90 15.40 -15.11
CA SER A 82 -1.93 14.62 -15.89
C SER A 82 -2.51 13.66 -16.93
N GLN A 83 -3.71 13.88 -17.46
CA GLN A 83 -4.15 13.10 -18.63
C GLN A 83 -3.34 13.40 -19.90
N GLU A 84 -2.69 14.56 -20.01
CA GLU A 84 -1.86 14.92 -21.18
C GLU A 84 -0.34 14.67 -20.96
N THR A 85 0.16 14.62 -19.73
CA THR A 85 1.61 14.48 -19.46
C THR A 85 2.02 13.15 -18.81
N GLY A 86 1.09 12.23 -18.56
CA GLY A 86 1.36 10.97 -17.86
C GLY A 86 1.62 11.17 -16.35
N ARG A 87 1.43 10.12 -15.56
CA ARG A 87 1.76 10.12 -14.12
C ARG A 87 3.25 10.37 -13.94
N GLN A 88 3.63 11.33 -13.08
CA GLN A 88 5.03 11.58 -12.69
C GLN A 88 5.29 11.03 -11.29
N VAL A 89 6.54 10.62 -11.06
CA VAL A 89 6.93 10.11 -9.74
C VAL A 89 6.83 11.23 -8.69
N TYR A 90 6.23 10.91 -7.55
CA TYR A 90 6.25 11.75 -6.35
C TYR A 90 7.33 11.25 -5.40
N ASP A 91 8.30 12.10 -5.05
CA ASP A 91 9.43 11.77 -4.19
C ASP A 91 9.48 12.60 -2.89
N GLY A 92 8.32 13.15 -2.48
CA GLY A 92 8.17 13.92 -1.25
C GLY A 92 7.65 13.08 -0.07
N GLY A 93 7.69 13.66 1.15
CA GLY A 93 7.17 13.03 2.36
C GLY A 93 7.76 11.63 2.62
N PHE A 94 6.94 10.64 2.91
CA PHE A 94 7.38 9.26 3.14
C PHE A 94 8.04 8.62 1.92
N TYR A 95 7.68 9.05 0.71
CA TYR A 95 8.27 8.55 -0.54
C TYR A 95 9.70 9.08 -0.77
N ALA A 96 10.14 10.09 -0.03
CA ALA A 96 11.56 10.47 0.03
C ALA A 96 12.41 9.48 0.84
N ALA A 97 11.78 8.72 1.74
CA ALA A 97 12.48 7.78 2.62
C ALA A 97 12.55 6.36 2.04
N CYS A 98 11.45 5.87 1.47
CA CYS A 98 11.39 4.58 0.78
C CYS A 98 10.28 4.61 -0.28
N ARG A 99 10.38 3.72 -1.27
CA ARG A 99 9.44 3.68 -2.40
C ARG A 99 8.06 3.13 -2.06
N HIS A 100 8.00 2.19 -1.09
CA HIS A 100 6.76 1.55 -0.65
C HIS A 100 6.52 1.70 0.86
N PRO A 101 6.30 2.94 1.35
CA PRO A 101 6.03 3.17 2.77
C PRO A 101 4.71 2.52 3.23
N GLY A 102 3.75 2.35 2.31
CA GLY A 102 2.49 1.67 2.55
C GLY A 102 2.68 0.26 3.10
N VAL A 103 3.65 -0.50 2.59
CA VAL A 103 3.95 -1.86 3.06
C VAL A 103 4.34 -1.90 4.54
N LEU A 104 5.14 -0.92 4.99
CA LEU A 104 5.51 -0.83 6.41
C LEU A 104 4.31 -0.52 7.30
N PHE A 105 3.45 0.41 6.86
CA PHE A 105 2.26 0.79 7.61
C PHE A 105 1.20 -0.32 7.59
N PHE A 106 1.08 -1.04 6.48
CA PHE A 106 0.23 -2.22 6.35
C PHE A 106 0.68 -3.33 7.29
N ALA A 107 1.97 -3.66 7.31
CA ALA A 107 2.53 -4.64 8.25
C ALA A 107 2.27 -4.24 9.71
N GLY A 108 2.52 -2.97 10.06
CA GLY A 108 2.23 -2.42 11.38
C GLY A 108 0.76 -2.53 11.77
N LEU A 109 -0.15 -2.23 10.84
CA LEU A 109 -1.59 -2.37 11.01
C LEU A 109 -1.98 -3.82 11.33
N TYR A 110 -1.53 -4.78 10.53
CA TYR A 110 -1.93 -6.18 10.71
C TYR A 110 -1.32 -6.83 11.96
N ILE A 111 -0.09 -6.45 12.32
CA ILE A 111 0.51 -6.82 13.62
C ILE A 111 -0.33 -6.24 14.76
N SER A 112 -0.71 -4.97 14.68
CA SER A 112 -1.52 -4.33 15.72
C SER A 112 -2.91 -4.95 15.82
N LEU A 113 -3.57 -5.30 14.69
CA LEU A 113 -4.86 -5.99 14.69
C LEU A 113 -4.78 -7.39 15.31
N HIS A 114 -3.66 -8.10 15.13
CA HIS A 114 -3.47 -9.40 15.81
C HIS A 114 -3.56 -9.26 17.33
N PHE A 115 -2.86 -8.28 17.91
CA PHE A 115 -2.87 -8.07 19.36
C PHE A 115 -4.10 -7.30 19.86
N ALA A 116 -4.69 -6.42 19.04
CA ALA A 116 -5.83 -5.59 19.43
C ALA A 116 -7.14 -6.37 19.49
N VAL A 117 -7.40 -7.21 18.47
CA VAL A 117 -8.72 -7.83 18.23
C VAL A 117 -8.62 -9.29 17.79
N GLU A 118 -7.56 -9.96 18.20
CA GLU A 118 -7.30 -11.39 17.97
C GLU A 118 -7.41 -11.81 16.49
N LEU A 119 -7.02 -10.93 15.55
CA LEU A 119 -6.92 -11.34 14.16
C LEU A 119 -5.93 -12.52 14.04
N PRO A 120 -6.27 -13.63 13.35
CA PRO A 120 -5.35 -14.75 13.24
C PRO A 120 -3.98 -14.32 12.69
N ILE A 121 -2.90 -14.72 13.35
CA ILE A 121 -1.53 -14.38 12.92
C ILE A 121 -1.23 -14.89 11.51
N THR A 122 -1.85 -15.99 11.10
CA THR A 122 -1.75 -16.54 9.75
C THR A 122 -2.34 -15.59 8.71
N ASP A 123 -3.49 -14.94 9.00
CA ASP A 123 -4.11 -13.97 8.11
C ASP A 123 -3.21 -12.73 8.01
N ALA A 124 -2.71 -12.22 9.16
CA ALA A 124 -1.79 -11.09 9.20
C ALA A 124 -0.50 -11.36 8.39
N ALA A 125 0.12 -12.53 8.56
CA ALA A 125 1.34 -12.92 7.87
C ALA A 125 1.11 -13.08 6.35
N VAL A 126 0.02 -13.76 5.95
CA VAL A 126 -0.31 -13.98 4.55
C VAL A 126 -0.62 -12.66 3.85
N TYR A 127 -1.43 -11.79 4.45
CA TYR A 127 -1.80 -10.51 3.83
C TYR A 127 -0.59 -9.58 3.72
N THR A 128 0.25 -9.51 4.75
CA THR A 128 1.50 -8.74 4.68
C THR A 128 2.46 -9.29 3.61
N GLY A 129 2.57 -10.61 3.48
CA GLY A 129 3.37 -11.24 2.44
C GLY A 129 2.84 -10.97 1.03
N LEU A 130 1.51 -10.97 0.86
CA LEU A 130 0.88 -10.65 -0.43
C LEU A 130 1.02 -9.16 -0.78
N ASP A 131 0.91 -8.26 0.19
CA ASP A 131 1.15 -6.83 0.02
C ASP A 131 2.60 -6.56 -0.41
N LEU A 132 3.56 -7.22 0.23
CA LEU A 132 4.97 -7.16 -0.15
C LEU A 132 5.19 -7.68 -1.59
N ALA A 133 4.53 -8.78 -1.97
CA ALA A 133 4.63 -9.34 -3.31
C ALA A 133 4.01 -8.41 -4.37
N LEU A 134 2.87 -7.80 -4.05
CA LEU A 134 2.22 -6.79 -4.91
C LEU A 134 3.15 -5.58 -5.10
N ALA A 135 3.68 -5.00 -4.01
CA ALA A 135 4.62 -3.90 -4.06
C ALA A 135 5.89 -4.23 -4.86
N PHE A 136 6.37 -5.48 -4.78
CA PHE A 136 7.50 -5.91 -5.59
C PHE A 136 7.14 -5.97 -7.09
N ALA A 137 5.96 -6.47 -7.44
CA ALA A 137 5.48 -6.49 -8.83
C ALA A 137 5.30 -5.07 -9.39
N GLU A 138 4.74 -4.16 -8.58
CA GLU A 138 4.63 -2.72 -8.90
C GLU A 138 6.01 -2.11 -9.16
N ASP A 139 6.95 -2.31 -8.25
CA ASP A 139 8.30 -1.72 -8.32
C ASP A 139 9.11 -2.19 -9.51
N VAL A 140 9.00 -3.47 -9.85
CA VAL A 140 9.85 -4.08 -10.90
C VAL A 140 9.23 -3.93 -12.29
N TRP A 141 7.93 -4.00 -12.39
CA TRP A 141 7.29 -4.15 -13.71
C TRP A 141 6.22 -3.11 -14.03
N ILE A 142 5.38 -2.71 -13.06
CA ILE A 142 4.22 -1.85 -13.33
C ILE A 142 4.62 -0.37 -13.34
N PHE A 143 5.22 0.12 -12.25
CA PHE A 143 5.56 1.54 -12.10
C PHE A 143 6.61 2.04 -13.11
N PRO A 144 7.63 1.27 -13.52
CA PRO A 144 8.52 1.71 -14.59
C PRO A 144 7.81 1.98 -15.93
N LYS A 145 6.65 1.35 -16.15
CA LYS A 145 5.85 1.54 -17.38
C LYS A 145 4.78 2.62 -17.26
N THR A 146 4.28 2.86 -16.04
CA THR A 146 3.11 3.70 -15.80
C THR A 146 3.45 5.05 -15.18
N ILE A 147 4.66 5.21 -14.62
CA ILE A 147 5.08 6.41 -13.89
C ILE A 147 6.36 6.97 -14.51
N GLY A 148 6.28 8.19 -15.05
CA GLY A 148 7.44 8.89 -15.60
C GLY A 148 8.50 9.18 -14.55
N GLY A 149 9.78 8.94 -14.90
CA GLY A 149 10.91 9.19 -14.01
C GLY A 149 11.12 8.13 -12.90
N TYR A 150 10.36 7.01 -12.92
CA TYR A 150 10.43 5.98 -11.88
C TYR A 150 11.81 5.31 -11.80
N ASP A 151 12.45 5.04 -12.92
CA ASP A 151 13.78 4.40 -12.95
C ASP A 151 14.87 5.27 -12.29
N GLU A 152 14.83 6.58 -12.46
CA GLU A 152 15.75 7.50 -11.79
C GLU A 152 15.44 7.61 -10.29
N TYR A 153 14.18 7.55 -9.92
CA TYR A 153 13.73 7.50 -8.53
C TYR A 153 14.23 6.23 -7.83
N LYS A 154 14.14 5.06 -8.48
CA LYS A 154 14.66 3.77 -7.97
C LYS A 154 16.14 3.82 -7.61
N LYS A 155 16.97 4.56 -8.35
CA LYS A 155 18.41 4.69 -8.08
C LYS A 155 18.71 5.47 -6.80
N ARG A 156 17.79 6.35 -6.38
CA ARG A 156 18.00 7.29 -5.27
C ARG A 156 17.31 6.90 -3.97
N VAL A 157 16.24 6.12 -4.06
CA VAL A 157 15.36 5.81 -2.92
C VAL A 157 15.27 4.30 -2.72
N PRO A 158 15.48 3.79 -1.50
CA PRO A 158 15.42 2.36 -1.21
C PRO A 158 13.99 1.79 -1.37
N PHE A 159 13.87 0.48 -1.58
CA PHE A 159 12.59 -0.19 -1.81
C PHE A 159 11.63 -0.04 -0.62
N ILE A 160 11.97 -0.56 0.55
CA ILE A 160 11.12 -0.54 1.75
C ILE A 160 11.85 0.03 2.96
N ILE A 161 13.08 -0.46 3.24
CA ILE A 161 13.78 -0.10 4.47
C ILE A 161 14.47 1.25 4.28
N PRO A 162 14.00 2.33 4.96
CA PRO A 162 14.63 3.64 4.83
C PRO A 162 16.01 3.64 5.48
N GLY A 163 17.00 4.18 4.77
CA GLY A 163 18.32 4.48 5.35
C GLY A 163 18.27 5.72 6.25
N LEU A 164 19.25 5.86 7.15
CA LEU A 164 19.32 7.01 8.06
C LEU A 164 19.33 8.37 7.33
N ASP A 165 19.98 8.45 6.18
CA ASP A 165 20.01 9.68 5.38
C ASP A 165 18.70 9.92 4.63
N SER A 166 17.96 8.86 4.31
CA SER A 166 16.63 8.96 3.69
C SER A 166 15.60 9.47 4.70
N LEU A 167 15.67 9.06 5.96
CA LEU A 167 14.79 9.55 7.02
C LEU A 167 14.93 11.06 7.24
N LYS A 168 16.14 11.60 7.14
CA LYS A 168 16.36 13.05 7.25
C LYS A 168 15.66 13.86 6.14
N LYS A 169 15.41 13.24 4.99
CA LYS A 169 14.76 13.91 3.84
C LYS A 169 13.26 14.12 4.06
N ILE A 170 12.60 13.30 4.90
CA ILE A 170 11.17 13.46 5.21
C ILE A 170 10.90 14.86 5.81
N PHE A 171 11.82 15.36 6.62
CA PHE A 171 11.69 16.61 7.38
C PHE A 171 12.38 17.82 6.70
N LYS A 172 13.11 17.61 5.60
CA LYS A 172 13.67 18.69 4.79
C LYS A 172 12.67 19.04 3.69
N ARG A 173 11.88 20.07 3.96
CA ARG A 173 11.19 20.86 2.91
C ARG A 173 12.06 22.01 2.49
#